data_7087b6de830b28f455e3484b7c61f242
#
_entry.id   7087b6de830b28f455e3484b7c61f242
#
_cell.length_a   1.000
_cell.length_b   1.000
_cell.length_c   1.000
_cell.angle_alpha   90.00
_cell.angle_beta   90.00
_cell.angle_gamma   90.00
#
_symmetry.space_group_name_H-M   'P 1'
#
loop_
_entity.id
_entity.type
_entity.pdbx_description
1 polymer ?
#
loop_
_entity_poly.entity_id
_entity_poly.type
_entity_poly.pdbx_seq_one_letter_code
_entity_poly.pdbx_strand_id
1 'polypeptide(L)'
;MDEPLNIAVCEDSPEDEKILLDILKADPIASNPTLFRSGEALLSAYEPLTYDLLLSDIYMSGITGVETVKKLRQLEEDLPVAFVTSSPDHTLESYRLSVLKYIEKPYQASDIHAILSLAKMQRDSAPALVILKNGREERFRFSRILYLEQQTHHVILHSRQGELLSIYDRLSGLTDQLEQQGFFSPHKSYYVNLDYVRSIDQEFKCFLMADGQRVPIRRESMSQARRALESHLFQKVRGK
;
A
#
# COMPACT_ATOMS: atom_id res chain seq x y z
N MET A 1 1.79 16.06 13.04
CA MET A 1 2.80 16.14 11.96
C MET A 1 2.33 15.19 10.88
N ASP A 2 2.33 15.62 9.62
CA ASP A 2 1.97 14.73 8.52
C ASP A 2 2.97 13.56 8.48
N GLU A 3 2.47 12.34 8.26
CA GLU A 3 3.31 11.15 8.06
C GLU A 3 4.14 11.33 6.78
N PRO A 4 5.47 11.06 6.79
CA PRO A 4 6.29 11.17 5.59
C PRO A 4 5.84 10.18 4.50
N LEU A 5 6.05 10.54 3.22
CA LEU A 5 5.81 9.63 2.10
C LEU A 5 6.89 8.53 2.08
N ASN A 6 6.50 7.28 2.03
CA ASN A 6 7.42 6.18 1.75
C ASN A 6 7.61 6.05 0.24
N ILE A 7 8.83 6.29 -0.23
CA ILE A 7 9.14 6.36 -1.66
C ILE A 7 10.13 5.27 -2.03
N ALA A 8 9.77 4.41 -3.00
CA ALA A 8 10.75 3.59 -3.68
C ALA A 8 11.43 4.43 -4.77
N VAL A 9 12.75 4.43 -4.81
CA VAL A 9 13.57 5.07 -5.84
C VAL A 9 14.35 3.97 -6.56
N CYS A 10 14.14 3.83 -7.87
CA CYS A 10 14.83 2.85 -8.70
C CYS A 10 15.69 3.58 -9.73
N GLU A 11 17.01 3.61 -9.49
CA GLU A 11 18.01 4.37 -10.26
C GLU A 11 19.35 3.66 -10.18
N ASP A 12 20.00 3.38 -11.31
CA ASP A 12 21.30 2.70 -11.35
C ASP A 12 22.50 3.65 -11.43
N SER A 13 22.28 4.92 -11.80
CA SER A 13 23.31 5.97 -11.80
C SER A 13 23.52 6.55 -10.40
N PRO A 14 24.69 6.40 -9.77
CA PRO A 14 24.95 6.99 -8.45
C PRO A 14 24.91 8.52 -8.44
N GLU A 15 25.16 9.16 -9.58
CA GLU A 15 25.14 10.62 -9.72
C GLU A 15 23.68 11.12 -9.70
N ASP A 16 22.79 10.49 -10.48
CA ASP A 16 21.39 10.83 -10.56
C ASP A 16 20.66 10.47 -9.27
N GLU A 17 20.99 9.33 -8.65
CA GLU A 17 20.54 8.94 -7.32
C GLU A 17 20.80 10.04 -6.30
N LYS A 18 22.02 10.55 -6.27
CA LYS A 18 22.42 11.61 -5.34
C LYS A 18 21.63 12.89 -5.57
N ILE A 19 21.50 13.32 -6.82
CA ILE A 19 20.72 14.53 -7.18
C ILE A 19 19.27 14.40 -6.71
N LEU A 20 18.64 13.24 -7.00
CA LEU A 20 17.27 12.99 -6.61
C LEU A 20 17.09 12.98 -5.09
N LEU A 21 17.99 12.34 -4.35
CA LEU A 21 17.95 12.32 -2.89
C LEU A 21 18.14 13.70 -2.27
N ASP A 22 19.03 14.53 -2.83
CA ASP A 22 19.25 15.89 -2.34
C ASP A 22 17.97 16.73 -2.54
N ILE A 23 17.28 16.58 -3.67
CA ILE A 23 15.98 17.23 -3.93
C ILE A 23 14.92 16.74 -2.95
N LEU A 24 14.76 15.41 -2.79
CA LEU A 24 13.76 14.82 -1.88
C LEU A 24 13.98 15.29 -0.42
N LYS A 25 15.23 15.39 0.00
CA LYS A 25 15.60 15.86 1.35
C LYS A 25 15.29 17.34 1.57
N ALA A 26 15.40 18.16 0.53
CA ALA A 26 15.16 19.60 0.59
C ALA A 26 13.68 19.97 0.42
N ASP A 27 12.84 19.01 -0.04
CA ASP A 27 11.42 19.27 -0.31
C ASP A 27 10.64 19.48 0.99
N PRO A 28 9.67 20.42 1.02
CA PRO A 28 8.77 20.61 2.18
C PRO A 28 7.91 19.40 2.52
N ILE A 29 7.62 18.53 1.53
CA ILE A 29 6.90 17.28 1.77
C ILE A 29 7.90 16.25 2.29
N ALA A 30 7.78 15.91 3.57
CA ALA A 30 8.65 14.92 4.19
C ALA A 30 8.53 13.56 3.50
N SER A 31 9.66 12.90 3.24
CA SER A 31 9.72 11.60 2.59
C SER A 31 10.79 10.68 3.17
N ASN A 32 10.54 9.37 3.09
CA ASN A 32 11.45 8.28 3.45
C ASN A 32 11.80 7.50 2.17
N PRO A 33 12.88 7.84 1.45
CA PRO A 33 13.28 7.13 0.25
C PRO A 33 13.97 5.80 0.59
N THR A 34 13.58 4.74 -0.13
CA THR A 34 14.28 3.45 -0.17
C THR A 34 14.86 3.25 -1.56
N LEU A 35 16.16 2.98 -1.65
CA LEU A 35 16.90 2.94 -2.91
C LEU A 35 17.02 1.53 -3.46
N PHE A 36 16.82 1.39 -4.75
CA PHE A 36 17.04 0.18 -5.54
C PHE A 36 17.85 0.52 -6.78
N ARG A 37 18.93 -0.22 -7.03
CA ARG A 37 19.83 0.04 -8.15
C ARG A 37 19.49 -0.79 -9.39
N SER A 38 18.39 -1.50 -9.39
CA SER A 38 17.85 -2.19 -10.57
C SER A 38 16.38 -2.56 -10.34
N GLY A 39 15.67 -2.82 -11.45
CA GLY A 39 14.29 -3.31 -11.40
C GLY A 39 14.17 -4.68 -10.71
N GLU A 40 15.17 -5.55 -10.89
CA GLU A 40 15.23 -6.87 -10.24
C GLU A 40 15.36 -6.74 -8.71
N ALA A 41 16.21 -5.81 -8.25
CA ALA A 41 16.40 -5.57 -6.82
C ALA A 41 15.08 -5.04 -6.19
N LEU A 42 14.41 -4.11 -6.86
CA LEU A 42 13.10 -3.62 -6.43
C LEU A 42 12.09 -4.78 -6.37
N LEU A 43 11.92 -5.54 -7.44
CA LEU A 43 10.93 -6.63 -7.51
C LEU A 43 11.17 -7.73 -6.46
N SER A 44 12.43 -8.05 -6.17
CA SER A 44 12.77 -9.08 -5.18
C SER A 44 12.48 -8.67 -3.74
N ALA A 45 12.57 -7.37 -3.44
CA ALA A 45 12.34 -6.81 -2.12
C ALA A 45 10.95 -6.17 -1.97
N TYR A 46 10.16 -6.14 -3.06
CA TYR A 46 8.88 -5.44 -3.07
C TYR A 46 7.83 -6.16 -2.24
N GLU A 47 7.26 -5.42 -1.31
CA GLU A 47 6.07 -5.81 -0.58
C GLU A 47 4.94 -4.82 -0.92
N PRO A 48 3.76 -5.31 -1.36
CA PRO A 48 2.62 -4.44 -1.66
C PRO A 48 2.26 -3.53 -0.49
N LEU A 49 1.84 -2.30 -0.80
CA LEU A 49 1.39 -1.27 0.15
C LEU A 49 2.49 -0.72 1.08
N THR A 50 3.76 -1.03 0.81
CA THR A 50 4.89 -0.46 1.55
C THR A 50 5.17 0.97 1.12
N TYR A 51 5.04 1.26 -0.17
CA TYR A 51 5.36 2.56 -0.74
C TYR A 51 4.13 3.37 -1.10
N ASP A 52 4.26 4.70 -1.04
CA ASP A 52 3.26 5.67 -1.46
C ASP A 52 3.54 6.19 -2.88
N LEU A 53 4.78 5.98 -3.36
CA LEU A 53 5.25 6.41 -4.66
C LEU A 53 6.45 5.55 -5.10
N LEU A 54 6.52 5.23 -6.39
CA LEU A 54 7.72 4.76 -7.06
C LEU A 54 8.24 5.86 -8.00
N LEU A 55 9.48 6.27 -7.80
CA LEU A 55 10.26 7.06 -8.77
C LEU A 55 11.23 6.09 -9.46
N SER A 56 11.12 5.95 -10.78
CA SER A 56 11.95 4.99 -11.51
C SER A 56 12.58 5.61 -12.73
N ASP A 57 13.88 5.41 -12.93
CA ASP A 57 14.44 5.56 -14.27
C ASP A 57 13.89 4.47 -15.20
N ILE A 58 13.77 4.79 -16.46
CA ILE A 58 13.39 3.84 -17.51
C ILE A 58 14.60 3.05 -17.97
N TYR A 59 15.72 3.73 -18.15
CA TYR A 59 16.94 3.12 -18.70
C TYR A 59 17.90 2.72 -17.58
N MET A 60 17.80 1.50 -17.18
CA MET A 60 18.69 0.89 -16.18
C MET A 60 19.34 -0.37 -16.74
N SER A 61 20.45 -0.78 -16.15
CA SER A 61 21.05 -2.08 -16.43
C SER A 61 20.10 -3.22 -15.98
N GLY A 62 19.95 -4.24 -16.83
CA GLY A 62 19.02 -5.34 -16.60
C GLY A 62 17.63 -5.06 -17.19
N ILE A 63 16.58 -5.27 -16.43
CA ILE A 63 15.21 -4.95 -16.87
C ILE A 63 14.96 -3.44 -16.80
N THR A 64 14.25 -2.92 -17.80
CA THR A 64 13.88 -1.51 -17.85
C THR A 64 12.90 -1.12 -16.75
N GLY A 65 12.83 0.18 -16.42
CA GLY A 65 11.82 0.69 -15.49
C GLY A 65 10.38 0.40 -15.95
N VAL A 66 10.13 0.44 -17.27
CA VAL A 66 8.83 0.09 -17.85
C VAL A 66 8.48 -1.38 -17.60
N GLU A 67 9.42 -2.31 -17.83
CA GLU A 67 9.23 -3.75 -17.55
C GLU A 67 9.06 -4.01 -16.05
N THR A 68 9.79 -3.28 -15.21
CA THR A 68 9.67 -3.33 -13.76
C THR A 68 8.26 -2.95 -13.33
N VAL A 69 7.74 -1.83 -13.81
CA VAL A 69 6.38 -1.35 -13.49
C VAL A 69 5.33 -2.31 -14.03
N LYS A 70 5.50 -2.89 -15.23
CA LYS A 70 4.57 -3.93 -15.75
C LYS A 70 4.45 -5.12 -14.79
N LYS A 71 5.56 -5.57 -14.21
CA LYS A 71 5.55 -6.67 -13.22
C LYS A 71 4.96 -6.22 -11.88
N LEU A 72 5.26 -5.00 -11.42
CA LEU A 72 4.68 -4.44 -10.21
C LEU A 72 3.16 -4.29 -10.30
N ARG A 73 2.61 -3.94 -11.45
CA ARG A 73 1.16 -3.84 -11.67
C ARG A 73 0.42 -5.17 -11.48
N GLN A 74 1.12 -6.31 -11.54
CA GLN A 74 0.56 -7.63 -11.22
C GLN A 74 0.48 -7.86 -9.70
N LEU A 75 1.31 -7.16 -8.92
CA LEU A 75 1.37 -7.26 -7.46
C LEU A 75 0.53 -6.18 -6.80
N GLU A 76 0.60 -4.98 -7.33
CA GLU A 76 -0.13 -3.79 -6.85
C GLU A 76 -0.47 -2.88 -8.05
N GLU A 77 -1.76 -2.84 -8.39
CA GLU A 77 -2.26 -2.10 -9.56
C GLU A 77 -2.21 -0.58 -9.36
N ASP A 78 -2.48 -0.13 -8.13
CA ASP A 78 -2.71 1.28 -7.80
C ASP A 78 -1.49 2.02 -7.23
N LEU A 79 -0.30 1.38 -7.19
CA LEU A 79 0.91 2.07 -6.73
C LEU A 79 1.16 3.31 -7.60
N PRO A 80 1.21 4.52 -7.04
CA PRO A 80 1.60 5.71 -7.78
C PRO A 80 3.03 5.56 -8.33
N VAL A 81 3.19 5.77 -9.64
CA VAL A 81 4.50 5.65 -10.32
C VAL A 81 4.77 6.92 -11.10
N ALA A 82 5.99 7.44 -11.01
CA ALA A 82 6.50 8.45 -11.91
C ALA A 82 7.83 7.99 -12.52
N PHE A 83 7.98 8.19 -13.83
CA PHE A 83 9.24 7.96 -14.51
C PHE A 83 10.09 9.22 -14.55
N VAL A 84 11.38 9.04 -14.27
CA VAL A 84 12.41 10.09 -14.35
C VAL A 84 13.51 9.57 -15.27
N THR A 85 13.62 10.09 -16.49
CA THR A 85 14.45 9.44 -17.53
C THR A 85 15.13 10.44 -18.47
N SER A 86 16.20 10.01 -19.13
CA SER A 86 16.96 10.80 -20.08
C SER A 86 16.41 10.77 -21.51
N SER A 87 15.33 10.01 -21.79
CA SER A 87 14.77 9.90 -23.15
C SER A 87 13.24 9.97 -23.20
N PRO A 88 12.67 10.68 -24.17
CA PRO A 88 11.23 10.79 -24.38
C PRO A 88 10.58 9.56 -25.05
N ASP A 89 11.36 8.56 -25.47
CA ASP A 89 10.92 7.49 -26.39
C ASP A 89 9.85 6.53 -25.81
N HIS A 90 9.60 6.56 -24.48
CA HIS A 90 8.65 5.66 -23.82
C HIS A 90 7.36 6.31 -23.33
N THR A 91 7.05 7.54 -23.76
CA THR A 91 5.84 8.27 -23.31
C THR A 91 4.55 7.50 -23.60
N LEU A 92 4.42 6.85 -24.76
CA LEU A 92 3.22 6.05 -25.13
C LEU A 92 3.05 4.79 -24.26
N GLU A 93 4.14 4.13 -23.87
CA GLU A 93 4.09 2.96 -22.98
C GLU A 93 3.76 3.34 -21.54
N SER A 94 4.31 4.46 -21.06
CA SER A 94 3.99 4.98 -19.73
C SER A 94 2.52 5.38 -19.58
N TYR A 95 1.88 5.91 -20.63
CA TYR A 95 0.43 6.18 -20.64
C TYR A 95 -0.40 4.92 -20.42
N ARG A 96 0.02 3.78 -20.99
CA ARG A 96 -0.67 2.49 -20.81
C ARG A 96 -0.49 1.90 -19.39
N LEU A 97 0.50 2.36 -18.64
CA LEU A 97 0.80 1.90 -17.29
C LEU A 97 0.14 2.77 -16.20
N SER A 98 -0.68 3.75 -16.59
CA SER A 98 -1.37 4.65 -15.65
C SER A 98 -0.40 5.30 -14.66
N VAL A 99 0.72 5.86 -15.17
CA VAL A 99 1.69 6.55 -14.34
C VAL A 99 1.23 7.97 -13.99
N LEU A 100 1.63 8.48 -12.82
CA LEU A 100 1.32 9.83 -12.37
C LEU A 100 1.94 10.91 -13.24
N LYS A 101 3.21 10.73 -13.57
CA LYS A 101 3.98 11.70 -14.32
C LYS A 101 5.18 11.05 -15.01
N TYR A 102 5.59 11.72 -16.09
CA TYR A 102 6.83 11.44 -16.79
C TYR A 102 7.67 12.72 -16.75
N ILE A 103 8.92 12.59 -16.33
CA ILE A 103 9.86 13.71 -16.24
C ILE A 103 11.13 13.38 -16.99
N GLU A 104 11.57 14.29 -17.85
CA GLU A 104 12.81 14.18 -18.59
C GLU A 104 13.98 14.79 -17.79
N LYS A 105 15.12 14.12 -17.74
CA LYS A 105 16.38 14.64 -17.21
C LYS A 105 17.00 15.65 -18.18
N PRO A 106 17.57 16.78 -17.71
CA PRO A 106 17.68 17.20 -16.33
C PRO A 106 16.38 17.86 -15.82
N TYR A 107 15.92 17.46 -14.64
CA TYR A 107 14.69 17.97 -14.02
C TYR A 107 14.98 19.03 -12.95
N GLN A 108 13.96 19.82 -12.65
CA GLN A 108 13.98 20.83 -11.59
C GLN A 108 13.39 20.26 -10.28
N ALA A 109 13.75 20.87 -9.15
CA ALA A 109 13.13 20.53 -7.87
C ALA A 109 11.60 20.69 -7.87
N SER A 110 11.09 21.67 -8.62
CA SER A 110 9.65 21.90 -8.81
C SER A 110 8.92 20.72 -9.49
N ASP A 111 9.61 19.98 -10.36
CA ASP A 111 9.03 18.81 -11.04
C ASP A 111 8.84 17.65 -10.06
N ILE A 112 9.83 17.42 -9.22
CA ILE A 112 9.76 16.42 -8.14
C ILE A 112 8.73 16.83 -7.10
N HIS A 113 8.71 18.09 -6.68
CA HIS A 113 7.68 18.61 -5.77
C HIS A 113 6.25 18.38 -6.29
N ALA A 114 6.01 18.58 -7.58
CA ALA A 114 4.71 18.32 -8.19
C ALA A 114 4.31 16.84 -8.11
N ILE A 115 5.26 15.90 -8.31
CA ILE A 115 5.01 14.46 -8.14
C ILE A 115 4.67 14.15 -6.68
N LEU A 116 5.48 14.64 -5.73
CA LEU A 116 5.25 14.41 -4.31
C LEU A 116 3.88 14.94 -3.87
N SER A 117 3.49 16.11 -4.37
CA SER A 117 2.16 16.70 -4.11
C SER A 117 1.03 15.81 -4.61
N LEU A 118 1.15 15.25 -5.83
CA LEU A 118 0.16 14.34 -6.40
C LEU A 118 0.09 13.03 -5.61
N ALA A 119 1.24 12.42 -5.27
CA ALA A 119 1.29 11.20 -4.49
C ALA A 119 0.70 11.41 -3.08
N LYS A 120 1.03 12.54 -2.44
CA LYS A 120 0.44 12.92 -1.14
C LYS A 120 -1.08 13.08 -1.24
N MET A 121 -1.57 13.78 -2.25
CA MET A 121 -3.00 13.96 -2.46
C MET A 121 -3.73 12.62 -2.66
N GLN A 122 -3.17 11.70 -3.45
CA GLN A 122 -3.74 10.35 -3.63
C GLN A 122 -3.72 9.55 -2.32
N ARG A 123 -2.61 9.60 -1.59
CA ARG A 123 -2.50 8.96 -0.27
C ARG A 123 -3.54 9.47 0.71
N ASP A 124 -3.69 10.78 0.81
CA ASP A 124 -4.54 11.43 1.80
C ASP A 124 -6.04 11.32 1.46
N SER A 125 -6.36 11.11 0.17
CA SER A 125 -7.73 10.83 -0.31
C SER A 125 -8.14 9.37 -0.22
N ALA A 126 -7.19 8.44 0.00
CA ALA A 126 -7.50 7.03 0.12
C ALA A 126 -8.44 6.77 1.32
N PRO A 127 -9.38 5.82 1.20
CA PRO A 127 -10.25 5.43 2.31
C PRO A 127 -9.44 5.02 3.54
N ALA A 128 -9.77 5.57 4.69
CA ALA A 128 -9.04 5.36 5.93
C ALA A 128 -9.96 5.21 7.14
N LEU A 129 -9.58 4.37 8.07
CA LEU A 129 -10.15 4.31 9.40
C LEU A 129 -9.73 5.57 10.16
N VAL A 130 -10.69 6.34 10.63
CA VAL A 130 -10.44 7.56 11.41
C VAL A 130 -10.69 7.26 12.88
N ILE A 131 -9.71 7.55 13.71
CA ILE A 131 -9.73 7.28 15.14
C ILE A 131 -9.34 8.56 15.89
N LEU A 132 -10.09 8.87 16.96
CA LEU A 132 -9.75 9.97 17.85
C LEU A 132 -8.79 9.45 18.96
N LYS A 133 -7.55 9.90 18.94
CA LYS A 133 -6.56 9.62 19.97
C LYS A 133 -6.05 10.90 20.59
N ASN A 134 -6.23 11.06 21.92
CA ASN A 134 -5.80 12.27 22.65
C ASN A 134 -6.37 13.58 22.05
N GLY A 135 -7.61 13.54 21.53
CA GLY A 135 -8.27 14.70 20.91
C GLY A 135 -7.77 15.05 19.50
N ARG A 136 -6.95 14.19 18.89
CA ARG A 136 -6.47 14.32 17.50
C ARG A 136 -6.99 13.17 16.65
N GLU A 137 -7.35 13.48 15.42
CA GLU A 137 -7.67 12.45 14.43
C GLU A 137 -6.38 11.79 13.94
N GLU A 138 -6.31 10.47 14.08
CA GLU A 138 -5.32 9.62 13.43
C GLU A 138 -6.02 8.83 12.33
N ARG A 139 -5.41 8.76 11.14
CA ARG A 139 -5.96 8.12 9.95
C ARG A 139 -5.11 6.91 9.57
N PHE A 140 -5.76 5.75 9.44
CA PHE A 140 -5.13 4.48 9.06
C PHE A 140 -5.78 3.98 7.77
N ARG A 141 -5.05 3.99 6.65
CA ARG A 141 -5.58 3.50 5.38
C ARG A 141 -6.05 2.05 5.53
N PHE A 142 -7.27 1.77 5.10
CA PHE A 142 -7.82 0.41 5.16
C PHE A 142 -6.94 -0.59 4.40
N SER A 143 -6.30 -0.14 3.30
CA SER A 143 -5.35 -0.94 2.54
C SER A 143 -4.08 -1.35 3.30
N ARG A 144 -3.76 -0.73 4.44
CA ARG A 144 -2.63 -1.13 5.30
C ARG A 144 -3.04 -2.05 6.45
N ILE A 145 -4.33 -2.21 6.71
CA ILE A 145 -4.85 -2.99 7.83
C ILE A 145 -5.17 -4.41 7.36
N LEU A 146 -4.50 -5.42 7.92
CA LEU A 146 -4.77 -6.83 7.66
C LEU A 146 -6.00 -7.30 8.45
N TYR A 147 -6.00 -7.01 9.72
CA TYR A 147 -7.11 -7.30 10.62
C TYR A 147 -7.04 -6.43 11.87
N LEU A 148 -8.18 -6.33 12.56
CA LEU A 148 -8.29 -5.70 13.87
C LEU A 148 -8.64 -6.76 14.89
N GLU A 149 -8.06 -6.64 16.08
CA GLU A 149 -8.28 -7.54 17.21
C GLU A 149 -8.74 -6.77 18.46
N GLN A 150 -9.80 -7.24 19.10
CA GLN A 150 -10.20 -6.74 20.42
C GLN A 150 -9.47 -7.51 21.51
N GLN A 151 -8.61 -6.83 22.24
CA GLN A 151 -7.96 -7.35 23.45
C GLN A 151 -8.43 -6.54 24.67
N THR A 152 -9.27 -7.13 25.48
CA THR A 152 -9.89 -6.47 26.64
C THR A 152 -10.59 -5.15 26.26
N HIS A 153 -9.98 -4.03 26.60
CA HIS A 153 -10.48 -2.67 26.31
C HIS A 153 -9.75 -1.98 25.15
N HIS A 154 -8.85 -2.70 24.48
CA HIS A 154 -8.06 -2.16 23.37
C HIS A 154 -8.42 -2.83 22.05
N VAL A 155 -8.46 -2.05 21.00
CA VAL A 155 -8.47 -2.53 19.62
C VAL A 155 -7.05 -2.41 19.09
N ILE A 156 -6.49 -3.51 18.61
CA ILE A 156 -5.17 -3.57 18.02
C ILE A 156 -5.33 -3.67 16.51
N LEU A 157 -4.69 -2.76 15.78
CA LEU A 157 -4.61 -2.77 14.33
C LEU A 157 -3.34 -3.52 13.91
N HIS A 158 -3.50 -4.57 13.12
CA HIS A 158 -2.38 -5.36 12.60
C HIS A 158 -2.14 -5.05 11.13
N SER A 159 -0.86 -4.84 10.77
CA SER A 159 -0.38 -4.69 9.41
C SER A 159 0.65 -5.76 9.07
N ARG A 160 1.11 -5.81 7.82
CA ARG A 160 2.23 -6.69 7.43
C ARG A 160 3.53 -6.38 8.18
N GLN A 161 3.71 -5.15 8.62
CA GLN A 161 4.88 -4.69 9.36
C GLN A 161 4.76 -4.88 10.88
N GLY A 162 3.67 -5.51 11.35
CA GLY A 162 3.36 -5.74 12.75
C GLY A 162 2.20 -4.90 13.28
N GLU A 163 2.19 -4.62 14.57
CA GLU A 163 1.14 -3.79 15.17
C GLU A 163 1.32 -2.33 14.75
N LEU A 164 0.29 -1.74 14.13
CA LEU A 164 0.26 -0.32 13.79
C LEU A 164 -0.11 0.54 14.98
N LEU A 165 -1.11 0.11 15.74
CA LEU A 165 -1.69 0.89 16.81
C LEU A 165 -2.48 0.01 17.77
N SER A 166 -2.42 0.39 19.06
CA SER A 166 -3.36 -0.06 20.10
C SER A 166 -4.14 1.14 20.61
N ILE A 167 -5.46 1.09 20.51
CA ILE A 167 -6.36 2.15 20.94
C ILE A 167 -7.30 1.65 22.03
N TYR A 168 -7.64 2.52 22.99
CA TYR A 168 -8.67 2.24 23.98
C TYR A 168 -10.05 2.49 23.38
N ASP A 169 -10.64 1.44 22.79
CA ASP A 169 -11.93 1.48 22.13
C ASP A 169 -12.54 0.07 22.06
N ARG A 170 -13.72 -0.03 21.45
CA ARG A 170 -14.41 -1.28 21.15
C ARG A 170 -14.60 -1.45 19.65
N LEU A 171 -14.36 -2.66 19.14
CA LEU A 171 -14.60 -2.98 17.72
C LEU A 171 -16.01 -2.64 17.26
N SER A 172 -17.01 -2.74 18.16
CA SER A 172 -18.40 -2.36 17.84
C SER A 172 -18.58 -0.88 17.47
N GLY A 173 -17.69 0.01 17.92
CA GLY A 173 -17.70 1.42 17.53
C GLY A 173 -17.14 1.67 16.13
N LEU A 174 -16.41 0.70 15.56
CA LEU A 174 -15.75 0.81 14.27
C LEU A 174 -16.49 0.03 13.15
N THR A 175 -17.55 -0.70 13.48
CA THR A 175 -18.28 -1.60 12.58
C THR A 175 -18.65 -0.94 11.26
N ASP A 176 -19.33 0.21 11.31
CA ASP A 176 -19.84 0.89 10.12
C ASP A 176 -18.73 1.32 9.16
N GLN A 177 -17.58 1.74 9.69
CA GLN A 177 -16.43 2.11 8.86
C GLN A 177 -15.79 0.87 8.22
N LEU A 178 -15.73 -0.25 8.96
CA LEU A 178 -15.04 -1.47 8.52
C LEU A 178 -15.84 -2.25 7.47
N GLU A 179 -17.14 -2.45 7.70
CA GLU A 179 -17.98 -3.26 6.81
C GLU A 179 -18.12 -2.65 5.41
N GLN A 180 -18.16 -1.31 5.31
CA GLN A 180 -18.19 -0.60 4.03
C GLN A 180 -16.92 -0.76 3.20
N GLN A 181 -15.82 -1.21 3.81
CA GLN A 181 -14.49 -1.30 3.19
C GLN A 181 -13.99 -2.75 3.01
N GLY A 182 -14.90 -3.71 2.93
CA GLY A 182 -14.57 -5.10 2.64
C GLY A 182 -14.01 -5.88 3.84
N PHE A 183 -14.18 -5.37 5.06
CA PHE A 183 -13.84 -6.12 6.26
C PHE A 183 -15.00 -7.06 6.64
N PHE A 184 -14.64 -8.23 7.12
CA PHE A 184 -15.57 -9.24 7.62
C PHE A 184 -15.29 -9.56 9.08
N SER A 185 -16.35 -9.70 9.90
CA SER A 185 -16.24 -10.11 11.31
C SER A 185 -16.43 -11.62 11.47
N PRO A 186 -15.35 -12.42 11.54
CA PRO A 186 -15.45 -13.87 11.76
C PRO A 186 -15.73 -14.22 13.22
N HIS A 187 -15.41 -13.31 14.14
CA HIS A 187 -15.55 -13.46 15.58
C HIS A 187 -15.78 -12.09 16.24
N LYS A 188 -16.49 -12.04 17.35
CA LYS A 188 -16.78 -10.78 18.08
C LYS A 188 -15.54 -9.93 18.41
N SER A 189 -14.36 -10.54 18.41
CA SER A 189 -13.10 -9.89 18.74
C SER A 189 -12.23 -9.63 17.50
N TYR A 190 -12.73 -9.86 16.28
CA TYR A 190 -11.93 -9.69 15.07
C TYR A 190 -12.73 -9.08 13.94
N TYR A 191 -12.10 -8.17 13.20
CA TYR A 191 -12.45 -7.76 11.85
C TYR A 191 -11.29 -8.04 10.91
N VAL A 192 -11.53 -8.73 9.81
CA VAL A 192 -10.52 -9.20 8.87
C VAL A 192 -10.73 -8.50 7.53
N ASN A 193 -9.69 -7.92 6.99
CA ASN A 193 -9.69 -7.41 5.63
C ASN A 193 -9.58 -8.59 4.65
N LEU A 194 -10.62 -8.81 3.86
CA LEU A 194 -10.70 -9.95 2.95
C LEU A 194 -9.66 -9.90 1.81
N ASP A 195 -9.10 -8.73 1.51
CA ASP A 195 -8.00 -8.59 0.55
C ASP A 195 -6.74 -9.33 0.99
N TYR A 196 -6.57 -9.56 2.29
CA TYR A 196 -5.38 -10.19 2.87
C TYR A 196 -5.61 -11.60 3.37
N VAL A 197 -6.75 -12.20 3.06
CA VAL A 197 -7.01 -13.61 3.37
C VAL A 197 -6.43 -14.49 2.26
N ARG A 198 -5.51 -15.38 2.61
CA ARG A 198 -4.97 -16.39 1.69
C ARG A 198 -5.93 -17.57 1.49
N SER A 199 -6.49 -18.05 2.60
CA SER A 199 -7.38 -19.22 2.59
C SER A 199 -8.16 -19.34 3.89
N ILE A 200 -9.14 -20.25 3.89
CA ILE A 200 -9.84 -20.71 5.09
C ILE A 200 -9.33 -22.10 5.44
N ASP A 201 -8.78 -22.23 6.64
CA ASP A 201 -8.46 -23.51 7.24
C ASP A 201 -9.71 -24.07 7.93
N GLN A 202 -10.26 -25.16 7.37
CA GLN A 202 -11.50 -25.78 7.86
C GLN A 202 -11.28 -26.61 9.12
N GLU A 203 -10.11 -27.20 9.27
CA GLU A 203 -9.73 -28.01 10.43
C GLU A 203 -9.57 -27.15 11.67
N PHE A 204 -8.78 -26.09 11.55
CA PHE A 204 -8.54 -25.12 12.64
C PHE A 204 -9.60 -24.02 12.73
N LYS A 205 -10.55 -23.96 11.79
CA LYS A 205 -11.63 -22.95 11.74
C LYS A 205 -11.07 -21.52 11.85
N CYS A 206 -10.17 -21.18 10.96
CA CYS A 206 -9.55 -19.86 10.94
C CYS A 206 -9.32 -19.35 9.50
N PHE A 207 -9.20 -18.04 9.37
CA PHE A 207 -8.57 -17.44 8.22
C PHE A 207 -7.06 -17.55 8.35
N LEU A 208 -6.37 -17.93 7.27
CA LEU A 208 -4.93 -17.78 7.12
C LEU A 208 -4.67 -16.45 6.44
N MET A 209 -4.02 -15.53 7.15
CA MET A 209 -3.75 -14.19 6.67
C MET A 209 -2.47 -14.13 5.80
N ALA A 210 -2.29 -13.04 5.08
CA ALA A 210 -1.14 -12.83 4.20
C ALA A 210 0.20 -12.80 4.95
N ASP A 211 0.22 -12.41 6.21
CA ASP A 211 1.37 -12.43 7.12
C ASP A 211 1.62 -13.80 7.77
N GLY A 212 0.78 -14.80 7.47
CA GLY A 212 0.84 -16.13 8.06
C GLY A 212 0.11 -16.29 9.38
N GLN A 213 -0.44 -15.23 9.95
CA GLN A 213 -1.24 -15.30 11.17
C GLN A 213 -2.57 -16.02 10.93
N ARG A 214 -3.13 -16.58 12.00
CA ARG A 214 -4.41 -17.28 11.99
C ARG A 214 -5.45 -16.50 12.78
N VAL A 215 -6.50 -16.07 12.11
CA VAL A 215 -7.63 -15.38 12.75
C VAL A 215 -8.79 -16.35 12.93
N PRO A 216 -9.26 -16.61 14.16
CA PRO A 216 -10.29 -17.62 14.43
C PRO A 216 -11.65 -17.24 13.84
N ILE A 217 -12.36 -18.25 13.33
CA ILE A 217 -13.74 -18.13 12.82
C ILE A 217 -14.65 -18.91 13.78
N ARG A 218 -15.73 -18.29 14.24
CA ARG A 218 -16.75 -19.00 15.00
C ARG A 218 -17.38 -20.12 14.17
N ARG A 219 -17.71 -21.22 14.84
CA ARG A 219 -18.31 -22.39 14.19
C ARG A 219 -19.56 -22.03 13.40
N GLU A 220 -20.41 -21.20 13.96
CA GLU A 220 -21.65 -20.70 13.33
C GLU A 220 -21.37 -19.73 12.18
N SER A 221 -20.23 -19.03 12.16
CA SER A 221 -19.86 -18.07 11.13
C SER A 221 -19.11 -18.68 9.94
N MET A 222 -18.74 -19.97 9.97
CA MET A 222 -17.94 -20.62 8.93
C MET A 222 -18.56 -20.52 7.52
N SER A 223 -19.89 -20.75 7.40
CA SER A 223 -20.58 -20.66 6.12
C SER A 223 -20.63 -19.22 5.59
N GLN A 224 -20.79 -18.23 6.49
CA GLN A 224 -20.80 -16.82 6.13
C GLN A 224 -19.39 -16.36 5.73
N ALA A 225 -18.35 -16.77 6.47
CA ALA A 225 -16.95 -16.46 6.16
C ALA A 225 -16.56 -16.96 4.76
N ARG A 226 -16.96 -18.17 4.40
CA ARG A 226 -16.71 -18.71 3.07
C ARG A 226 -17.41 -17.90 1.98
N ARG A 227 -18.71 -17.62 2.14
CA ARG A 227 -19.48 -16.82 1.17
C ARG A 227 -18.90 -15.41 1.03
N ALA A 228 -18.52 -14.78 2.14
CA ALA A 228 -17.93 -13.45 2.12
C ALA A 228 -16.62 -13.44 1.32
N LEU A 229 -15.71 -14.39 1.56
CA LEU A 229 -14.46 -14.50 0.83
C LEU A 229 -14.71 -14.79 -0.67
N GLU A 230 -15.56 -15.74 -1.00
CA GLU A 230 -15.91 -16.07 -2.39
C GLU A 230 -16.50 -14.86 -3.12
N SER A 231 -17.45 -14.16 -2.50
CA SER A 231 -18.08 -12.96 -3.06
C SER A 231 -17.06 -11.84 -3.28
N HIS A 232 -16.17 -11.64 -2.31
CA HIS A 232 -15.10 -10.63 -2.40
C HIS A 232 -14.15 -10.92 -3.56
N LEU A 233 -13.67 -12.16 -3.67
CA LEU A 233 -12.78 -12.58 -4.76
C LEU A 233 -13.47 -12.45 -6.14
N PHE A 234 -14.76 -12.78 -6.20
CA PHE A 234 -15.52 -12.66 -7.44
C PHE A 234 -15.74 -11.21 -7.88
N GLN A 235 -15.99 -10.28 -6.92
CA GLN A 235 -16.10 -8.85 -7.22
C GLN A 235 -14.77 -8.28 -7.72
N LYS A 236 -13.65 -8.69 -7.11
CA LYS A 236 -12.30 -8.26 -7.51
C LYS A 236 -11.95 -8.70 -8.95
N VAL A 237 -12.43 -9.87 -9.38
CA VAL A 237 -12.23 -10.34 -10.77
C VAL A 237 -13.13 -9.61 -11.77
N ARG A 238 -14.32 -9.15 -11.36
CA ARG A 238 -15.27 -8.43 -12.25
C ARG A 238 -15.03 -6.92 -12.30
N GLY A 239 -14.38 -6.34 -11.31
CA GLY A 239 -14.01 -4.92 -11.27
C GLY A 239 -12.75 -4.61 -12.08
N LYS A 240 -12.16 -5.62 -12.69
CA LYS A 240 -11.12 -5.53 -13.72
C LYS A 240 -11.77 -5.63 -15.11
#